data_9fa562e2695431c1926e571dfb8afe30
#
_entry.id   9fa562e2695431c1926e571dfb8afe30
#
_cell.length_a   1.000
_cell.length_b   1.000
_cell.length_c   1.000
_cell.angle_alpha   90.00
_cell.angle_beta   90.00
_cell.angle_gamma   90.00
#
_symmetry.space_group_name_H-M   'P 1'
#
loop_
_entity.id
_entity.type
_entity.pdbx_description
1 polymer ?
#
loop_
_entity_poly.entity_id
_entity_poly.type
_entity_poly.pdbx_seq_one_letter_code
_entity_poly.pdbx_strand_id
1 'polypeptide(L)'
;MRGAGQQWLAPLLLAPLLFAHLLWIKAKGRRFPPKVSIAAAHAKADARHENRGFWEETMSREELISMTRSLVAHGAADTMEYADEVVRIPASAYTDEAVFELEKKQIFRRLPLMVAPSCELPNIGDFKAMDICGVPLLLSRQKDGSMGAFLNMCTHRGNPLASGCGNASRFTCGYHGWTFKADGDLIGVASPKDFGAIDKSQHCLVKFPVYENAGLIWVTLDPESKLSIADYLCGFDDLLKAFEFEGWTLFSQRTLAGPNWKTAYDGYLDFYHLPVLHANTFGADFYNRANYFAYGPHQRLSTPSKFAIKVQSDDGEQIDLEAMSDEELPQEVLVQGVWTIFPHISIASFYGGGQRGAMISQLFPGATVGESYTTQFYVMENQPETPEQVQAAHDQFNFLEIVVRDEDYATGKRQHQALQSGLMKDVLFGRNEKGGQVFHGWVERLVNASDDDLVAFFAAEQRQAAE
;
A
#
# COMPACT_ATOMS: atom_id res chain seq x y z
N MET A 1 40.02 -16.14 -41.29
CA MET A 1 38.84 -16.93 -41.72
C MET A 1 37.73 -16.52 -40.80
N ARG A 2 36.89 -15.68 -41.32
CA ARG A 2 35.42 -15.72 -41.51
C ARG A 2 34.75 -16.49 -40.36
N GLY A 3 33.97 -15.99 -39.46
CA GLY A 3 32.93 -14.95 -39.50
C GLY A 3 31.68 -15.65 -39.04
N ALA A 4 30.92 -15.12 -38.25
CA ALA A 4 29.46 -15.24 -38.20
C ALA A 4 28.93 -14.30 -37.13
N GLY A 5 28.55 -13.12 -37.55
CA GLY A 5 27.73 -12.23 -36.73
C GLY A 5 26.32 -12.81 -36.61
N GLN A 6 25.88 -13.03 -35.39
CA GLN A 6 24.46 -13.17 -35.09
C GLN A 6 23.90 -11.77 -34.81
N GLN A 7 23.18 -11.25 -35.80
CA GLN A 7 22.27 -10.11 -35.65
C GLN A 7 21.13 -10.53 -34.72
N TRP A 8 21.08 -9.94 -33.55
CA TRP A 8 19.88 -9.92 -32.74
C TRP A 8 18.92 -8.91 -33.34
N LEU A 9 17.91 -9.40 -34.02
CA LEU A 9 16.73 -8.63 -34.38
C LEU A 9 15.96 -8.35 -33.09
N ALA A 10 15.97 -7.12 -32.65
CA ALA A 10 15.06 -6.61 -31.63
C ALA A 10 13.62 -6.67 -32.16
N PRO A 11 12.65 -7.09 -31.37
CA PRO A 11 11.25 -6.76 -31.68
C PRO A 11 10.99 -5.33 -31.21
N LEU A 12 11.18 -4.37 -32.08
CA LEU A 12 10.49 -3.10 -32.06
C LEU A 12 9.00 -3.40 -32.28
N LEU A 13 8.17 -3.22 -31.22
CA LEU A 13 6.71 -2.99 -31.28
C LEU A 13 6.04 -3.42 -29.96
N LEU A 14 6.31 -2.74 -28.82
CA LEU A 14 5.52 -2.89 -27.59
C LEU A 14 5.41 -1.59 -26.76
N ALA A 15 5.81 -0.46 -27.29
CA ALA A 15 5.81 0.81 -26.58
C ALA A 15 4.50 1.65 -26.61
N PRO A 16 3.41 1.31 -27.33
CA PRO A 16 2.17 2.08 -27.24
C PRO A 16 1.04 1.46 -26.42
N LEU A 17 1.26 0.40 -25.64
CA LEU A 17 0.16 -0.35 -25.02
C LEU A 17 -0.29 0.16 -23.64
N LEU A 18 0.38 1.11 -23.04
CA LEU A 18 -0.09 1.74 -21.79
C LEU A 18 -1.13 2.84 -22.02
N PHE A 19 -1.30 3.32 -23.26
CA PHE A 19 -2.27 4.35 -23.64
C PHE A 19 -3.11 4.02 -24.88
N ALA A 20 -2.89 2.91 -25.55
CA ALA A 20 -3.49 2.61 -26.86
C ALA A 20 -4.58 1.51 -26.83
N HIS A 21 -5.10 1.09 -25.68
CA HIS A 21 -6.23 0.15 -25.60
C HIS A 21 -7.57 0.83 -25.28
N LEU A 22 -7.69 2.14 -25.49
CA LEU A 22 -8.94 2.89 -25.46
C LEU A 22 -9.74 2.83 -26.77
N LEU A 23 -9.42 1.94 -27.67
CA LEU A 23 -10.13 1.80 -28.94
C LEU A 23 -10.62 0.36 -29.12
N TRP A 24 -11.66 -0.03 -28.40
CA TRP A 24 -12.64 -1.00 -28.90
C TRP A 24 -13.68 -1.35 -27.83
N ILE A 25 -14.85 -0.79 -27.91
CA ILE A 25 -16.18 -1.39 -27.73
C ILE A 25 -17.21 -0.25 -27.91
N LYS A 26 -17.67 -0.10 -29.13
CA LYS A 26 -19.01 0.45 -29.41
C LYS A 26 -19.89 -0.73 -29.79
N ALA A 27 -20.81 -1.13 -28.93
CA ALA A 27 -22.18 -1.51 -29.28
C ALA A 27 -22.89 -2.15 -28.10
N LYS A 28 -23.87 -1.46 -27.56
CA LYS A 28 -25.26 -1.87 -27.25
C LYS A 28 -25.77 -1.12 -26.03
N GLY A 29 -26.60 -0.15 -26.31
CA GLY A 29 -27.37 0.56 -25.30
C GLY A 29 -28.22 -0.38 -24.45
N ARG A 30 -28.12 -0.23 -23.12
CA ARG A 30 -29.15 -0.67 -22.20
C ARG A 30 -29.45 0.42 -21.20
N ARG A 31 -30.74 0.77 -21.14
CA ARG A 31 -31.33 1.73 -20.21
C ARG A 31 -31.28 1.16 -18.78
N PHE A 32 -30.97 2.01 -17.82
CA PHE A 32 -31.09 1.71 -16.40
C PHE A 32 -32.54 1.54 -15.99
N PRO A 33 -32.90 0.58 -15.09
CA PRO A 33 -34.21 0.51 -14.48
C PRO A 33 -34.37 1.55 -13.34
N PRO A 34 -35.60 1.97 -13.03
CA PRO A 34 -35.86 3.05 -12.07
C PRO A 34 -35.68 2.60 -10.63
N LYS A 35 -35.27 3.56 -9.79
CA LYS A 35 -35.08 3.44 -8.34
C LYS A 35 -36.34 2.89 -7.65
N VAL A 36 -36.19 1.82 -6.88
CA VAL A 36 -37.19 1.35 -5.93
C VAL A 36 -36.93 1.99 -4.59
N SER A 37 -37.91 2.77 -4.13
CA SER A 37 -37.98 3.39 -2.81
C SER A 37 -38.29 2.32 -1.75
N ILE A 38 -37.43 2.18 -0.74
CA ILE A 38 -37.80 1.55 0.53
C ILE A 38 -37.73 2.65 1.59
N ALA A 39 -38.91 3.09 1.99
CA ALA A 39 -39.11 4.06 3.07
C ALA A 39 -39.58 3.33 4.35
N ALA A 40 -39.04 3.81 5.47
CA ALA A 40 -39.55 3.73 6.82
C ALA A 40 -39.44 2.41 7.60
N ALA A 41 -38.35 2.25 8.34
CA ALA A 41 -38.34 1.88 9.78
C ALA A 41 -36.90 1.91 10.30
N HIS A 42 -36.61 2.87 11.12
CA HIS A 42 -35.57 3.03 12.15
C HIS A 42 -35.01 4.45 12.21
N ALA A 43 -35.92 5.38 12.45
CA ALA A 43 -35.54 6.75 12.75
C ALA A 43 -35.39 6.90 14.27
N LYS A 44 -34.14 7.00 14.75
CA LYS A 44 -33.71 7.89 15.85
C LYS A 44 -32.30 7.65 16.41
N ALA A 45 -31.56 6.61 15.98
CA ALA A 45 -30.16 6.38 16.38
C ALA A 45 -29.14 6.73 15.28
N ASP A 46 -29.53 6.74 14.01
CA ASP A 46 -28.64 6.83 12.85
C ASP A 46 -28.27 8.26 12.39
N ALA A 47 -29.06 9.26 12.74
CA ALA A 47 -28.89 10.62 12.18
C ALA A 47 -27.58 11.33 12.58
N ARG A 48 -26.81 10.84 13.55
CA ARG A 48 -25.50 11.39 13.90
C ARG A 48 -24.35 10.66 13.20
N HIS A 49 -24.51 9.38 12.89
CA HIS A 49 -23.51 8.60 12.15
C HIS A 49 -23.62 8.87 10.64
N GLU A 50 -24.82 8.93 10.07
CA GLU A 50 -25.01 9.24 8.65
C GLU A 50 -24.53 10.66 8.29
N ASN A 51 -24.76 11.67 9.15
CA ASN A 51 -24.24 13.00 8.90
C ASN A 51 -22.70 13.08 9.00
N ARG A 52 -22.06 12.31 9.88
CA ARG A 52 -20.62 12.33 10.01
C ARG A 52 -19.95 11.71 8.78
N GLY A 53 -20.40 10.54 8.33
CA GLY A 53 -19.89 9.89 7.12
C GLY A 53 -20.06 10.76 5.87
N PHE A 54 -21.19 11.44 5.70
CA PHE A 54 -21.44 12.33 4.57
C PHE A 54 -20.49 13.55 4.56
N TRP A 55 -20.22 14.16 5.71
CA TRP A 55 -19.29 15.30 5.80
C TRP A 55 -17.83 14.85 5.60
N GLU A 56 -17.43 13.69 6.13
CA GLU A 56 -16.10 13.13 5.96
C GLU A 56 -15.82 12.78 4.48
N GLU A 57 -16.76 12.13 3.78
CA GLU A 57 -16.63 11.86 2.33
C GLU A 57 -16.57 13.15 1.50
N THR A 58 -17.36 14.16 1.85
CA THR A 58 -17.35 15.44 1.14
C THR A 58 -16.01 16.15 1.31
N MET A 59 -15.48 16.23 2.52
CA MET A 59 -14.20 16.88 2.81
C MET A 59 -13.03 16.16 2.09
N SER A 60 -13.00 14.83 2.14
CA SER A 60 -11.95 14.04 1.46
C SER A 60 -11.96 14.26 -0.05
N ARG A 61 -13.15 14.37 -0.67
CA ARG A 61 -13.25 14.66 -2.11
C ARG A 61 -12.79 16.07 -2.44
N GLU A 62 -13.15 17.07 -1.65
CA GLU A 62 -12.69 18.47 -1.84
C GLU A 62 -11.18 18.58 -1.77
N GLU A 63 -10.55 17.83 -0.87
CA GLU A 63 -9.11 17.80 -0.73
C GLU A 63 -8.42 17.12 -1.92
N LEU A 64 -8.94 16.01 -2.42
CA LEU A 64 -8.46 15.36 -3.64
C LEU A 64 -8.59 16.27 -4.87
N ILE A 65 -9.67 17.04 -4.96
CA ILE A 65 -9.88 18.08 -5.99
C ILE A 65 -8.80 19.16 -5.86
N SER A 66 -8.56 19.67 -4.65
CA SER A 66 -7.52 20.67 -4.39
C SER A 66 -6.13 20.20 -4.81
N MET A 67 -5.76 18.97 -4.45
CA MET A 67 -4.50 18.35 -4.91
C MET A 67 -4.44 18.26 -6.44
N THR A 68 -5.52 17.83 -7.07
CA THR A 68 -5.58 17.68 -8.54
C THR A 68 -5.48 19.04 -9.22
N ARG A 69 -6.15 20.09 -8.71
CA ARG A 69 -6.02 21.46 -9.23
C ARG A 69 -4.60 22.01 -9.08
N SER A 70 -3.94 21.73 -7.96
CA SER A 70 -2.51 22.06 -7.77
C SER A 70 -1.64 21.39 -8.84
N LEU A 71 -1.86 20.10 -9.13
CA LEU A 71 -1.12 19.38 -10.18
C LEU A 71 -1.34 19.98 -11.56
N VAL A 72 -2.59 20.31 -11.90
CA VAL A 72 -2.93 20.94 -13.19
C VAL A 72 -2.25 22.30 -13.32
N ALA A 73 -2.29 23.14 -12.26
CA ALA A 73 -1.65 24.44 -12.26
C ALA A 73 -0.12 24.36 -12.41
N HIS A 74 0.53 23.43 -11.70
CA HIS A 74 1.97 23.20 -11.86
C HIS A 74 2.32 22.66 -13.25
N GLY A 75 1.49 21.81 -13.83
CA GLY A 75 1.66 21.30 -15.19
C GLY A 75 1.54 22.41 -16.23
N ALA A 76 0.53 23.28 -16.12
CA ALA A 76 0.32 24.41 -17.02
C ALA A 76 1.45 25.47 -16.93
N ALA A 77 1.96 25.72 -15.72
CA ALA A 77 3.03 26.68 -15.48
C ALA A 77 4.45 26.11 -15.72
N ASP A 78 4.58 24.82 -16.02
CA ASP A 78 5.87 24.09 -16.09
C ASP A 78 6.72 24.24 -14.80
N THR A 79 6.08 24.16 -13.64
CA THR A 79 6.67 24.31 -12.31
C THR A 79 6.46 23.06 -11.45
N MET A 80 7.09 23.06 -10.27
CA MET A 80 6.87 22.07 -9.22
C MET A 80 7.16 22.68 -7.86
N GLU A 81 6.71 22.02 -6.80
CA GLU A 81 7.17 22.35 -5.45
C GLU A 81 8.58 21.80 -5.21
N TYR A 82 9.43 22.65 -4.62
CA TYR A 82 10.78 22.27 -4.21
C TYR A 82 10.88 22.24 -2.69
N ALA A 83 11.69 21.32 -2.16
CA ALA A 83 12.19 21.45 -0.79
C ALA A 83 13.12 22.67 -0.66
N ASP A 84 13.31 23.15 0.57
CA ASP A 84 14.10 24.35 0.81
C ASP A 84 15.57 24.16 0.46
N GLU A 85 16.14 22.98 0.79
CA GLU A 85 17.57 22.68 0.65
C GLU A 85 17.83 21.23 0.20
N VAL A 86 19.10 20.95 -0.11
CA VAL A 86 19.61 19.59 -0.36
C VAL A 86 19.90 18.94 0.99
N VAL A 87 19.31 17.78 1.24
CA VAL A 87 19.52 16.99 2.47
C VAL A 87 20.58 15.92 2.26
N ARG A 88 21.39 15.68 3.29
CA ARG A 88 22.42 14.64 3.34
C ARG A 88 22.01 13.57 4.34
N ILE A 89 21.92 12.35 3.89
CA ILE A 89 21.66 11.18 4.73
C ILE A 89 22.97 10.39 4.84
N PRO A 90 23.45 10.07 6.04
CA PRO A 90 24.66 9.26 6.18
C PRO A 90 24.52 7.93 5.45
N ALA A 91 25.54 7.53 4.68
CA ALA A 91 25.52 6.26 3.96
C ALA A 91 25.37 5.05 4.91
N SER A 92 25.80 5.18 6.17
CA SER A 92 25.58 4.18 7.23
C SER A 92 24.13 3.92 7.52
N ALA A 93 23.21 4.86 7.25
CA ALA A 93 21.78 4.61 7.36
C ALA A 93 21.30 3.44 6.49
N TYR A 94 22.02 3.13 5.40
CA TYR A 94 21.70 2.06 4.47
C TYR A 94 22.54 0.79 4.63
N THR A 95 23.65 0.86 5.38
CA THR A 95 24.66 -0.22 5.40
C THR A 95 25.01 -0.74 6.79
N ASP A 96 24.59 -0.03 7.87
CA ASP A 96 24.90 -0.41 9.24
C ASP A 96 23.85 -1.37 9.80
N GLU A 97 24.31 -2.59 10.22
CA GLU A 97 23.45 -3.63 10.79
C GLU A 97 22.78 -3.18 12.11
N ALA A 98 23.47 -2.37 12.94
CA ALA A 98 22.88 -1.92 14.20
C ALA A 98 21.75 -0.92 13.96
N VAL A 99 21.90 -0.02 12.98
CA VAL A 99 20.82 0.88 12.53
C VAL A 99 19.64 0.06 11.99
N PHE A 100 19.91 -0.93 11.14
CA PHE A 100 18.89 -1.80 10.57
C PHE A 100 18.09 -2.56 11.64
N GLU A 101 18.76 -3.17 12.63
CA GLU A 101 18.07 -3.88 13.72
C GLU A 101 17.28 -2.92 14.62
N LEU A 102 17.77 -1.69 14.81
CA LEU A 102 17.05 -0.65 15.53
C LEU A 102 15.77 -0.22 14.77
N GLU A 103 15.84 -0.04 13.47
CA GLU A 103 14.70 0.27 12.61
C GLU A 103 13.65 -0.86 12.63
N LYS A 104 14.06 -2.12 12.53
CA LYS A 104 13.15 -3.27 12.65
C LYS A 104 12.38 -3.23 13.98
N LYS A 105 13.08 -2.90 15.07
CA LYS A 105 12.47 -2.81 16.40
C LYS A 105 11.58 -1.59 16.55
N GLN A 106 12.06 -0.40 16.19
CA GLN A 106 11.42 0.87 16.49
C GLN A 106 10.36 1.30 15.46
N ILE A 107 10.44 0.76 14.24
CA ILE A 107 9.51 1.04 13.17
C ILE A 107 8.58 -0.17 12.95
N PHE A 108 9.11 -1.27 12.42
CA PHE A 108 8.27 -2.38 11.93
C PHE A 108 7.56 -3.18 13.04
N ARG A 109 8.10 -3.25 14.26
CA ARG A 109 7.44 -3.94 15.37
C ARG A 109 6.60 -3.05 16.24
N ARG A 110 6.70 -1.74 16.09
CA ARG A 110 6.07 -0.76 16.99
C ARG A 110 4.98 0.08 16.32
N LEU A 111 5.13 0.35 15.03
CA LEU A 111 4.16 1.17 14.29
C LEU A 111 3.09 0.30 13.62
N PRO A 112 1.91 0.86 13.34
CA PRO A 112 0.90 0.19 12.53
C PRO A 112 1.42 -0.17 11.14
N LEU A 113 1.16 -1.42 10.72
CA LEU A 113 1.54 -1.96 9.43
C LEU A 113 0.28 -2.41 8.69
N MET A 114 0.16 -2.10 7.41
CA MET A 114 -0.85 -2.69 6.54
C MET A 114 -0.43 -4.13 6.22
N VAL A 115 -1.26 -5.10 6.55
CA VAL A 115 -0.89 -6.52 6.49
C VAL A 115 -1.60 -7.31 5.39
N ALA A 116 -2.75 -6.83 4.93
CA ALA A 116 -3.50 -7.42 3.82
C ALA A 116 -4.51 -6.43 3.24
N PRO A 117 -4.83 -6.47 1.94
CA PRO A 117 -6.08 -5.91 1.43
C PRO A 117 -7.26 -6.75 1.93
N SER A 118 -8.39 -6.09 2.24
CA SER A 118 -9.60 -6.76 2.79
C SER A 118 -10.15 -7.84 1.86
N CYS A 119 -9.97 -7.68 0.56
CA CYS A 119 -10.41 -8.64 -0.45
C CYS A 119 -9.71 -10.01 -0.40
N GLU A 120 -8.62 -10.16 0.37
CA GLU A 120 -8.03 -11.48 0.64
C GLU A 120 -8.81 -12.28 1.69
N LEU A 121 -9.61 -11.62 2.51
CA LEU A 121 -10.32 -12.21 3.66
C LEU A 121 -11.80 -11.76 3.66
N PRO A 122 -12.57 -11.97 2.57
CA PRO A 122 -13.91 -11.39 2.42
C PRO A 122 -14.99 -12.10 3.25
N ASN A 123 -14.80 -13.37 3.62
CA ASN A 123 -15.85 -14.19 4.22
C ASN A 123 -15.61 -14.46 5.70
N ILE A 124 -16.67 -14.59 6.49
CA ILE A 124 -16.59 -15.02 7.88
C ILE A 124 -15.81 -16.34 7.97
N GLY A 125 -14.81 -16.37 8.85
CA GLY A 125 -13.91 -17.49 9.06
C GLY A 125 -12.69 -17.53 8.13
N ASP A 126 -12.58 -16.66 7.14
CA ASP A 126 -11.35 -16.53 6.36
C ASP A 126 -10.19 -16.17 7.27
N PHE A 127 -9.05 -16.84 7.04
CA PHE A 127 -7.83 -16.58 7.81
C PHE A 127 -6.60 -16.52 6.89
N LYS A 128 -5.58 -15.81 7.37
CA LYS A 128 -4.25 -15.73 6.76
C LYS A 128 -3.18 -15.78 7.86
N ALA A 129 -2.25 -16.73 7.72
CA ALA A 129 -1.07 -16.82 8.57
C ALA A 129 0.15 -16.33 7.80
N MET A 130 0.95 -15.43 8.41
CA MET A 130 2.14 -14.83 7.82
C MET A 130 3.19 -14.54 8.89
N ASP A 131 4.44 -14.36 8.49
CA ASP A 131 5.50 -13.82 9.35
C ASP A 131 5.80 -12.39 8.96
N ILE A 132 5.84 -11.49 9.92
CA ILE A 132 6.22 -10.10 9.71
C ILE A 132 7.35 -9.75 10.67
N CYS A 133 8.54 -9.53 10.13
CA CYS A 133 9.74 -9.18 10.92
C CYS A 133 10.00 -10.16 12.07
N GLY A 134 9.76 -11.47 11.85
CA GLY A 134 9.93 -12.52 12.84
C GLY A 134 8.81 -12.64 13.87
N VAL A 135 7.67 -11.98 13.63
CA VAL A 135 6.44 -12.14 14.43
C VAL A 135 5.44 -12.97 13.62
N PRO A 136 5.11 -14.21 14.06
CA PRO A 136 4.09 -15.00 13.40
C PRO A 136 2.70 -14.43 13.68
N LEU A 137 2.06 -13.91 12.65
CA LEU A 137 0.74 -13.28 12.68
C LEU A 137 -0.33 -14.24 12.14
N LEU A 138 -1.50 -14.26 12.78
CA LEU A 138 -2.72 -14.90 12.32
C LEU A 138 -3.84 -13.87 12.23
N LEU A 139 -4.31 -13.59 11.03
CA LEU A 139 -5.52 -12.82 10.76
C LEU A 139 -6.71 -13.75 10.68
N SER A 140 -7.87 -13.34 11.18
CA SER A 140 -9.11 -14.12 11.09
C SER A 140 -10.33 -13.21 11.01
N ARG A 141 -11.19 -13.41 9.98
CA ARG A 141 -12.48 -12.72 9.85
C ARG A 141 -13.47 -13.28 10.87
N GLN A 142 -13.92 -12.45 11.78
CA GLN A 142 -14.77 -12.83 12.90
C GLN A 142 -16.23 -13.04 12.47
N LYS A 143 -17.06 -13.60 13.36
CA LYS A 143 -18.48 -13.85 13.10
C LYS A 143 -19.31 -12.59 12.88
N ASP A 144 -18.92 -11.49 13.50
CA ASP A 144 -19.55 -10.18 13.36
C ASP A 144 -19.04 -9.39 12.15
N GLY A 145 -18.16 -9.99 11.35
CA GLY A 145 -17.54 -9.38 10.18
C GLY A 145 -16.27 -8.58 10.51
N SER A 146 -15.93 -8.33 11.77
CA SER A 146 -14.71 -7.64 12.15
C SER A 146 -13.45 -8.48 11.87
N MET A 147 -12.29 -7.84 11.81
CA MET A 147 -11.00 -8.52 11.69
C MET A 147 -10.37 -8.74 13.05
N GLY A 148 -9.89 -9.97 13.31
CA GLY A 148 -9.05 -10.29 14.45
C GLY A 148 -7.60 -10.50 14.04
N ALA A 149 -6.65 -10.07 14.87
CA ALA A 149 -5.22 -10.26 14.66
C ALA A 149 -4.59 -10.89 15.92
N PHE A 150 -3.86 -11.99 15.76
CA PHE A 150 -3.35 -12.78 16.86
C PHE A 150 -1.91 -13.22 16.61
N LEU A 151 -1.16 -13.43 17.70
CA LEU A 151 0.09 -14.18 17.61
C LEU A 151 -0.23 -15.63 17.20
N ASN A 152 0.28 -16.06 16.07
CA ASN A 152 0.08 -17.42 15.54
C ASN A 152 0.89 -18.45 16.32
N MET A 153 0.56 -18.59 17.62
CA MET A 153 1.33 -19.41 18.55
C MET A 153 0.41 -20.02 19.59
N CYS A 154 0.42 -21.35 19.70
CA CYS A 154 -0.29 -22.08 20.74
C CYS A 154 0.26 -21.71 22.12
N THR A 155 -0.60 -21.23 23.02
CA THR A 155 -0.23 -20.80 24.37
C THR A 155 0.19 -21.93 25.31
N HIS A 156 0.16 -23.18 24.84
CA HIS A 156 0.73 -24.31 25.57
C HIS A 156 2.26 -24.36 25.47
N ARG A 157 2.82 -24.50 24.27
CA ARG A 157 4.26 -24.69 24.02
C ARG A 157 4.75 -24.06 22.70
N GLY A 158 4.06 -23.05 22.20
CA GLY A 158 4.55 -22.21 21.12
C GLY A 158 4.41 -22.75 19.68
N ASN A 159 3.75 -23.90 19.46
CA ASN A 159 3.59 -24.42 18.10
C ASN A 159 2.66 -23.52 17.27
N PRO A 160 2.97 -23.21 16.01
CA PRO A 160 2.05 -22.48 15.13
C PRO A 160 0.69 -23.19 15.00
N LEU A 161 -0.38 -22.40 14.92
CA LEU A 161 -1.76 -22.91 14.85
C LEU A 161 -2.25 -23.06 13.41
N ALA A 162 -1.80 -22.18 12.53
CA ALA A 162 -2.21 -22.16 11.13
C ALA A 162 -1.02 -21.84 10.22
N SER A 163 -1.14 -22.18 8.94
CA SER A 163 -0.21 -21.84 7.87
C SER A 163 -0.96 -21.50 6.59
N GLY A 164 -0.44 -20.56 5.79
CA GLY A 164 -1.09 -20.11 4.57
C GLY A 164 -2.42 -19.40 4.83
N CYS A 165 -3.39 -19.60 3.95
CA CYS A 165 -4.73 -19.02 4.05
C CYS A 165 -5.81 -20.11 3.91
N GLY A 166 -7.02 -19.80 4.35
CA GLY A 166 -8.18 -20.70 4.26
C GLY A 166 -9.37 -20.16 5.03
N ASN A 167 -10.35 -21.05 5.31
CA ASN A 167 -11.54 -20.72 6.09
C ASN A 167 -11.69 -21.69 7.25
N ALA A 168 -11.77 -21.19 8.48
CA ALA A 168 -11.88 -21.98 9.70
C ALA A 168 -12.62 -21.24 10.81
N SER A 169 -13.50 -21.93 11.52
CA SER A 169 -14.17 -21.39 12.71
C SER A 169 -13.38 -21.60 14.01
N ARG A 170 -12.29 -22.36 13.96
CA ARG A 170 -11.42 -22.69 15.08
C ARG A 170 -10.04 -23.15 14.59
N PHE A 171 -9.04 -23.00 15.43
CA PHE A 171 -7.67 -23.43 15.19
C PHE A 171 -7.26 -24.48 16.22
N THR A 172 -6.94 -25.68 15.77
CA THR A 172 -6.51 -26.77 16.64
C THR A 172 -5.02 -27.01 16.48
N CYS A 173 -4.27 -26.87 17.58
CA CYS A 173 -2.83 -27.09 17.60
C CYS A 173 -2.50 -28.54 17.22
N GLY A 174 -1.71 -28.72 16.18
CA GLY A 174 -1.30 -30.04 15.69
C GLY A 174 -0.38 -30.82 16.64
N TYR A 175 0.11 -30.19 17.71
CA TYR A 175 1.02 -30.84 18.65
C TYR A 175 0.26 -31.59 19.77
N HIS A 176 -0.62 -30.90 20.51
CA HIS A 176 -1.34 -31.51 21.64
C HIS A 176 -2.85 -31.25 21.62
N GLY A 177 -3.42 -30.84 20.50
CA GLY A 177 -4.87 -30.71 20.33
C GLY A 177 -5.52 -29.55 21.11
N TRP A 178 -4.75 -28.56 21.61
CA TRP A 178 -5.34 -27.34 22.15
C TRP A 178 -6.10 -26.63 21.07
N THR A 179 -7.33 -26.23 21.34
CA THR A 179 -8.23 -25.66 20.35
C THR A 179 -8.68 -24.28 20.75
N PHE A 180 -8.50 -23.33 19.83
CA PHE A 180 -8.88 -21.93 19.97
C PHE A 180 -10.01 -21.61 18.99
N LYS A 181 -10.94 -20.74 19.38
CA LYS A 181 -11.90 -20.14 18.44
C LYS A 181 -11.18 -19.17 17.48
N ALA A 182 -11.90 -18.73 16.46
CA ALA A 182 -11.44 -17.69 15.55
C ALA A 182 -11.17 -16.34 16.24
N ASP A 183 -11.80 -16.07 17.40
CA ASP A 183 -11.61 -14.88 18.23
C ASP A 183 -10.43 -14.99 19.24
N GLY A 184 -9.68 -16.09 19.18
CA GLY A 184 -8.51 -16.36 20.01
C GLY A 184 -8.78 -17.02 21.35
N ASP A 185 -10.04 -17.25 21.76
CA ASP A 185 -10.37 -17.88 23.02
C ASP A 185 -10.00 -19.37 23.05
N LEU A 186 -9.34 -19.84 24.11
CA LEU A 186 -9.06 -21.25 24.31
C LEU A 186 -10.34 -21.98 24.73
N ILE A 187 -10.81 -22.93 23.91
CA ILE A 187 -12.03 -23.72 24.16
C ILE A 187 -11.77 -25.18 24.51
N GLY A 188 -10.66 -25.74 24.05
CA GLY A 188 -10.36 -27.16 24.25
C GLY A 188 -8.94 -27.43 24.67
N VAL A 189 -8.78 -28.33 25.65
CA VAL A 189 -7.51 -28.92 26.04
C VAL A 189 -7.68 -30.43 25.92
N ALA A 190 -6.76 -31.10 25.25
CA ALA A 190 -6.83 -32.54 25.11
C ALA A 190 -6.57 -33.24 26.49
N SER A 191 -7.27 -34.32 26.73
CA SER A 191 -7.16 -35.10 27.97
C SER A 191 -7.20 -34.23 29.25
N PRO A 192 -8.20 -33.36 29.45
CA PRO A 192 -8.18 -32.35 30.51
C PRO A 192 -8.11 -32.94 31.91
N LYS A 193 -8.53 -34.20 32.13
CA LYS A 193 -8.41 -34.91 33.38
C LYS A 193 -6.97 -35.26 33.73
N ASP A 194 -6.17 -35.62 32.69
CA ASP A 194 -4.77 -36.00 32.85
C ASP A 194 -3.86 -34.78 32.86
N PHE A 195 -4.23 -33.73 32.04
CA PHE A 195 -3.48 -32.47 31.98
C PHE A 195 -3.57 -31.70 33.29
N GLY A 196 -4.69 -31.77 33.99
CA GLY A 196 -4.97 -30.99 35.19
C GLY A 196 -5.82 -29.74 34.89
N ALA A 197 -6.30 -29.12 35.97
CA ALA A 197 -7.16 -27.96 35.92
C ALA A 197 -6.36 -26.71 35.52
N ILE A 198 -6.83 -26.01 34.50
CA ILE A 198 -6.31 -24.68 34.08
C ILE A 198 -7.46 -23.71 33.89
N ASP A 199 -7.22 -22.43 34.13
CA ASP A 199 -8.13 -21.38 33.74
C ASP A 199 -7.89 -21.04 32.26
N LYS A 200 -8.81 -21.47 31.38
CA LYS A 200 -8.70 -21.26 29.94
C LYS A 200 -8.67 -19.78 29.55
N SER A 201 -9.29 -18.90 30.37
CA SER A 201 -9.32 -17.47 30.09
C SER A 201 -7.93 -16.82 30.17
N GLN A 202 -7.00 -17.43 30.89
CA GLN A 202 -5.61 -16.98 31.02
C GLN A 202 -4.70 -17.52 29.93
N HIS A 203 -5.25 -18.35 29.02
CA HIS A 203 -4.51 -19.01 27.94
C HIS A 203 -5.10 -18.74 26.57
N CYS A 204 -5.80 -17.63 26.39
CA CYS A 204 -6.23 -17.14 25.09
C CYS A 204 -5.02 -16.73 24.24
N LEU A 205 -5.19 -16.63 22.92
CA LEU A 205 -4.14 -16.10 22.03
C LEU A 205 -3.84 -14.63 22.37
N VAL A 206 -2.59 -14.25 22.24
CA VAL A 206 -2.20 -12.83 22.33
C VAL A 206 -2.83 -12.10 21.16
N LYS A 207 -3.60 -11.04 21.47
CA LYS A 207 -4.29 -10.19 20.49
C LYS A 207 -3.42 -8.99 20.16
N PHE A 208 -3.37 -8.65 18.88
CA PHE A 208 -2.76 -7.40 18.41
C PHE A 208 -3.84 -6.36 18.12
N PRO A 209 -3.55 -5.06 18.30
CA PRO A 209 -4.39 -4.00 17.79
C PRO A 209 -4.57 -4.15 16.28
N VAL A 210 -5.82 -4.11 15.83
CA VAL A 210 -6.19 -4.25 14.42
C VAL A 210 -7.20 -3.17 14.05
N TYR A 211 -7.08 -2.64 12.84
CA TYR A 211 -7.96 -1.65 12.26
C TYR A 211 -8.21 -1.99 10.80
N GLU A 212 -9.43 -1.90 10.34
CA GLU A 212 -9.80 -2.11 8.94
C GLU A 212 -10.53 -0.88 8.44
N ASN A 213 -10.00 -0.23 7.41
CA ASN A 213 -10.57 0.94 6.77
C ASN A 213 -10.08 1.04 5.33
N ALA A 214 -10.89 1.65 4.46
CA ALA A 214 -10.58 1.84 3.04
C ALA A 214 -10.18 0.55 2.31
N GLY A 215 -10.74 -0.61 2.69
CA GLY A 215 -10.41 -1.91 2.12
C GLY A 215 -9.02 -2.44 2.45
N LEU A 216 -8.38 -1.92 3.50
CA LEU A 216 -7.04 -2.27 3.95
C LEU A 216 -7.08 -2.67 5.43
N ILE A 217 -6.28 -3.70 5.79
CA ILE A 217 -6.18 -4.24 7.16
C ILE A 217 -4.84 -3.84 7.76
N TRP A 218 -4.88 -3.19 8.92
CA TRP A 218 -3.73 -2.66 9.65
C TRP A 218 -3.57 -3.38 10.98
N VAL A 219 -2.33 -3.67 11.37
CA VAL A 219 -2.00 -4.32 12.65
C VAL A 219 -0.78 -3.65 13.27
N THR A 220 -0.82 -3.42 14.57
CA THR A 220 0.37 -3.07 15.35
C THR A 220 0.90 -4.33 16.03
N LEU A 221 2.16 -4.70 15.77
CA LEU A 221 2.78 -5.94 16.28
C LEU A 221 3.20 -5.86 17.77
N ASP A 222 2.83 -4.80 18.45
CA ASP A 222 2.95 -4.61 19.88
C ASP A 222 1.55 -4.70 20.52
N PRO A 223 1.23 -5.76 21.30
CA PRO A 223 -0.07 -5.92 21.92
C PRO A 223 -0.37 -4.86 22.98
N GLU A 224 0.65 -4.20 23.53
CA GLU A 224 0.53 -3.15 24.55
C GLU A 224 0.59 -1.74 23.99
N SER A 225 0.60 -1.59 22.65
CA SER A 225 0.68 -0.30 21.99
C SER A 225 -0.46 0.63 22.41
N LYS A 226 -0.09 1.85 22.78
CA LYS A 226 -1.03 2.94 23.10
C LYS A 226 -1.36 3.80 21.89
N LEU A 227 -0.63 3.62 20.78
CA LEU A 227 -0.84 4.37 19.55
C LEU A 227 -2.09 3.86 18.84
N SER A 228 -3.07 4.73 18.66
CA SER A 228 -4.23 4.45 17.81
C SER A 228 -3.79 4.32 16.35
N ILE A 229 -4.24 3.26 15.65
CA ILE A 229 -3.94 3.08 14.22
C ILE A 229 -4.57 4.20 13.39
N ALA A 230 -5.78 4.64 13.74
CA ALA A 230 -6.44 5.75 13.06
C ALA A 230 -5.67 7.08 13.24
N ASP A 231 -5.19 7.36 14.47
CA ASP A 231 -4.38 8.58 14.70
C ASP A 231 -3.06 8.53 13.92
N TYR A 232 -2.43 7.35 13.86
CA TYR A 232 -1.21 7.13 13.07
C TYR A 232 -1.41 7.44 11.58
N LEU A 233 -2.56 7.13 11.02
CA LEU A 233 -2.85 7.37 9.61
C LEU A 233 -3.10 8.84 9.26
N CYS A 234 -3.23 9.74 10.25
CA CYS A 234 -3.30 11.20 10.07
C CYS A 234 -4.41 11.65 9.09
N GLY A 235 -5.53 10.93 9.00
CA GLY A 235 -6.60 11.19 8.02
C GLY A 235 -6.28 10.72 6.59
N PHE A 236 -5.10 10.17 6.34
CA PHE A 236 -4.73 9.67 5.02
C PHE A 236 -5.60 8.48 4.57
N ASP A 237 -6.10 7.69 5.53
CA ASP A 237 -7.03 6.59 5.28
C ASP A 237 -8.41 7.08 4.80
N ASP A 238 -8.84 8.29 5.17
CA ASP A 238 -10.05 8.88 4.62
C ASP A 238 -9.90 9.25 3.14
N LEU A 239 -8.72 9.71 2.72
CA LEU A 239 -8.41 9.93 1.31
C LEU A 239 -8.35 8.61 0.53
N LEU A 240 -7.85 7.54 1.15
CA LEU A 240 -7.79 6.21 0.53
C LEU A 240 -9.18 5.59 0.28
N LYS A 241 -10.24 6.02 0.97
CA LYS A 241 -11.63 5.62 0.69
C LYS A 241 -12.04 5.92 -0.76
N ALA A 242 -11.43 6.93 -1.37
CA ALA A 242 -11.69 7.28 -2.76
C ALA A 242 -11.28 6.19 -3.77
N PHE A 243 -10.48 5.21 -3.38
CA PHE A 243 -10.21 4.03 -4.19
C PHE A 243 -11.38 3.04 -4.21
N GLU A 244 -12.18 2.98 -3.12
CA GLU A 244 -13.30 2.03 -2.95
C GLU A 244 -12.84 0.56 -2.91
N PHE A 245 -11.65 0.29 -2.35
CA PHE A 245 -11.04 -1.05 -2.33
C PHE A 245 -11.89 -2.14 -1.67
N GLU A 246 -12.89 -1.78 -0.86
CA GLU A 246 -13.85 -2.73 -0.25
C GLU A 246 -14.60 -3.55 -1.30
N GLY A 247 -14.87 -2.95 -2.47
CA GLY A 247 -15.57 -3.61 -3.59
C GLY A 247 -14.64 -4.31 -4.57
N TRP A 248 -13.33 -4.16 -4.43
CA TRP A 248 -12.36 -4.67 -5.38
C TRP A 248 -12.02 -6.14 -5.14
N THR A 249 -11.35 -6.74 -6.12
CA THR A 249 -10.96 -8.14 -6.09
C THR A 249 -9.46 -8.29 -6.26
N LEU A 250 -8.87 -9.28 -5.59
CA LEU A 250 -7.48 -9.66 -5.80
C LEU A 250 -7.37 -10.48 -7.09
N PHE A 251 -6.71 -9.92 -8.11
CA PHE A 251 -6.41 -10.65 -9.35
C PHE A 251 -5.22 -11.58 -9.17
N SER A 252 -4.12 -11.09 -8.62
CA SER A 252 -2.90 -11.86 -8.42
C SER A 252 -1.99 -11.25 -7.36
N GLN A 253 -1.05 -12.05 -6.87
CA GLN A 253 0.01 -11.57 -5.96
C GLN A 253 1.33 -12.27 -6.25
N ARG A 254 2.44 -11.60 -5.90
CA ARG A 254 3.80 -12.15 -5.97
C ARG A 254 4.70 -11.49 -4.93
N THR A 255 5.84 -12.13 -4.67
CA THR A 255 6.86 -11.55 -3.79
C THR A 255 8.18 -11.38 -4.57
N LEU A 256 8.78 -10.20 -4.46
CA LEU A 256 10.04 -9.82 -5.08
C LEU A 256 11.11 -9.63 -4.01
N ALA A 257 12.33 -10.12 -4.26
CA ALA A 257 13.49 -9.84 -3.42
C ALA A 257 14.10 -8.49 -3.81
N GLY A 258 14.19 -7.57 -2.84
CA GLY A 258 14.68 -6.20 -3.01
C GLY A 258 16.05 -5.93 -2.39
N PRO A 259 16.60 -4.71 -2.57
CA PRO A 259 17.78 -4.19 -1.89
C PRO A 259 17.47 -3.84 -0.42
N ASN A 260 18.34 -3.06 0.26
CA ASN A 260 18.01 -2.46 1.55
C ASN A 260 16.60 -1.83 1.51
N TRP A 261 15.82 -2.00 2.60
CA TRP A 261 14.40 -1.58 2.60
C TRP A 261 14.19 -0.09 2.33
N LYS A 262 15.10 0.79 2.82
CA LYS A 262 15.02 2.23 2.52
C LYS A 262 15.36 2.52 1.06
N THR A 263 16.42 1.88 0.54
CA THR A 263 16.78 2.00 -0.88
C THR A 263 15.64 1.56 -1.80
N ALA A 264 14.92 0.48 -1.43
CA ALA A 264 13.75 0.03 -2.17
C ALA A 264 12.58 1.01 -2.06
N TYR A 265 12.39 1.60 -0.87
CA TYR A 265 11.28 2.53 -0.63
C TYR A 265 11.54 3.91 -1.22
N ASP A 266 12.80 4.39 -1.24
CA ASP A 266 13.20 5.65 -1.88
C ASP A 266 12.73 5.72 -3.34
N GLY A 267 12.77 4.60 -4.07
CA GLY A 267 12.30 4.52 -5.45
C GLY A 267 10.80 4.83 -5.62
N TYR A 268 9.97 4.61 -4.60
CA TYR A 268 8.56 5.00 -4.63
C TYR A 268 8.34 6.48 -4.27
N LEU A 269 9.33 7.16 -3.71
CA LEU A 269 9.28 8.54 -3.24
C LEU A 269 9.97 9.53 -4.17
N ASP A 270 10.54 9.05 -5.27
CA ASP A 270 11.32 9.82 -6.23
C ASP A 270 10.79 9.62 -7.65
N PHE A 271 10.43 10.71 -8.31
CA PHE A 271 10.10 10.70 -9.75
C PHE A 271 11.22 11.30 -10.61
N TYR A 272 12.31 11.72 -9.99
CA TYR A 272 13.47 12.27 -10.69
C TYR A 272 14.13 11.22 -11.60
N HIS A 273 14.08 9.93 -11.20
CA HIS A 273 14.64 8.81 -11.97
C HIS A 273 13.77 8.35 -13.14
N LEU A 274 12.46 8.65 -13.16
CA LEU A 274 11.52 8.06 -14.12
C LEU A 274 11.96 8.19 -15.59
N PRO A 275 12.28 9.39 -16.14
CA PRO A 275 12.62 9.52 -17.56
C PRO A 275 14.00 8.96 -17.91
N VAL A 276 14.82 8.60 -16.93
CA VAL A 276 16.19 8.08 -17.13
C VAL A 276 16.24 6.57 -16.92
N LEU A 277 15.81 6.09 -15.77
CA LEU A 277 15.84 4.67 -15.44
C LEU A 277 14.82 3.88 -16.26
N HIS A 278 13.62 4.43 -16.38
CA HIS A 278 12.49 3.81 -17.08
C HIS A 278 12.35 4.27 -18.55
N ALA A 279 13.42 4.83 -19.15
CA ALA A 279 13.38 5.38 -20.50
C ALA A 279 12.93 4.38 -21.57
N ASN A 280 13.17 3.08 -21.35
CA ASN A 280 12.79 2.00 -22.27
C ASN A 280 11.46 1.32 -21.93
N THR A 281 10.81 1.73 -20.84
CA THR A 281 9.51 1.20 -20.41
C THR A 281 8.44 2.29 -20.50
N PHE A 282 8.18 3.04 -19.44
CA PHE A 282 7.14 4.07 -19.42
C PHE A 282 7.66 5.49 -19.16
N GLY A 283 8.92 5.64 -18.74
CA GLY A 283 9.46 6.90 -18.22
C GLY A 283 9.58 8.02 -19.25
N ALA A 284 9.65 7.68 -20.55
CA ALA A 284 9.75 8.67 -21.62
C ALA A 284 8.54 9.65 -21.67
N ASP A 285 7.39 9.22 -21.15
CA ASP A 285 6.15 9.98 -21.13
C ASP A 285 5.96 10.80 -19.85
N PHE A 286 6.88 10.67 -18.90
CA PHE A 286 6.83 11.37 -17.62
C PHE A 286 7.87 12.50 -17.52
N TYR A 287 7.56 13.48 -16.67
CA TYR A 287 8.55 14.47 -16.24
C TYR A 287 9.37 13.90 -15.09
N ASN A 288 10.57 14.42 -14.88
CA ASN A 288 11.46 14.10 -13.77
C ASN A 288 11.13 14.90 -12.49
N ARG A 289 9.85 15.14 -12.23
CA ARG A 289 9.38 15.97 -11.13
C ARG A 289 8.04 15.48 -10.61
N ALA A 290 7.78 15.71 -9.33
CA ALA A 290 6.53 15.39 -8.69
C ALA A 290 6.10 16.51 -7.74
N ASN A 291 4.80 16.62 -7.50
CA ASN A 291 4.25 17.34 -6.37
C ASN A 291 4.00 16.33 -5.24
N TYR A 292 4.23 16.76 -4.02
CA TYR A 292 4.20 15.96 -2.81
C TYR A 292 3.16 16.50 -1.85
N PHE A 293 2.20 15.65 -1.47
CA PHE A 293 1.19 15.96 -0.47
C PHE A 293 1.43 15.06 0.73
N ALA A 294 1.81 15.65 1.87
CA ALA A 294 2.22 14.92 3.06
C ALA A 294 1.18 15.02 4.18
N TYR A 295 0.90 13.88 4.81
CA TYR A 295 0.02 13.70 5.97
C TYR A 295 0.81 12.97 7.04
N GLY A 296 1.46 13.73 7.91
CA GLY A 296 2.46 13.15 8.79
C GLY A 296 3.54 12.42 7.97
N PRO A 297 3.80 11.11 8.23
CA PRO A 297 4.79 10.33 7.49
C PRO A 297 4.28 9.79 6.15
N HIS A 298 2.98 9.90 5.85
CA HIS A 298 2.36 9.37 4.64
C HIS A 298 2.36 10.41 3.54
N GLN A 299 2.47 9.99 2.28
CA GLN A 299 2.60 10.92 1.17
C GLN A 299 1.83 10.44 -0.06
N ARG A 300 1.25 11.37 -0.79
CA ARG A 300 0.82 11.18 -2.17
C ARG A 300 1.79 11.91 -3.09
N LEU A 301 2.33 11.20 -4.06
CA LEU A 301 3.17 11.74 -5.11
C LEU A 301 2.41 11.70 -6.41
N SER A 302 2.37 12.80 -7.12
CA SER A 302 1.82 12.82 -8.46
C SER A 302 2.67 13.72 -9.35
N THR A 303 2.91 13.27 -10.58
CA THR A 303 3.57 14.10 -11.59
C THR A 303 2.53 14.52 -12.61
N PRO A 304 2.55 15.77 -13.07
CA PRO A 304 1.90 16.08 -14.30
C PRO A 304 2.62 15.26 -15.38
N SER A 305 1.97 14.23 -15.90
CA SER A 305 2.48 13.59 -17.09
C SER A 305 2.43 14.58 -18.25
N LYS A 306 3.23 14.39 -19.28
CA LYS A 306 3.13 15.18 -20.53
C LYS A 306 1.71 15.16 -21.11
N PHE A 307 0.88 14.22 -20.66
CA PHE A 307 -0.50 13.98 -21.03
C PHE A 307 -1.53 14.37 -19.95
N ALA A 308 -1.10 14.70 -18.72
CA ALA A 308 -2.01 14.87 -17.57
C ALA A 308 -2.88 16.12 -17.63
N ILE A 309 -2.60 17.05 -18.53
CA ILE A 309 -3.50 18.18 -18.79
C ILE A 309 -4.62 17.76 -19.77
N LYS A 310 -4.42 16.65 -20.50
CA LYS A 310 -5.36 16.11 -21.49
C LYS A 310 -5.47 14.61 -21.30
N VAL A 311 -6.43 14.18 -20.52
CA VAL A 311 -6.81 12.76 -20.39
C VAL A 311 -7.68 12.40 -21.60
N GLN A 312 -7.41 11.26 -22.22
CA GLN A 312 -8.24 10.77 -23.30
C GLN A 312 -9.44 10.03 -22.70
N SER A 313 -10.66 10.50 -22.99
CA SER A 313 -11.88 9.78 -22.61
C SER A 313 -12.01 8.45 -23.36
N ASP A 314 -12.91 7.59 -22.89
CA ASP A 314 -13.24 6.31 -23.54
C ASP A 314 -13.68 6.47 -25.01
N ASP A 315 -14.19 7.64 -25.38
CA ASP A 315 -14.60 8.00 -26.75
C ASP A 315 -13.46 8.58 -27.60
N GLY A 316 -12.25 8.66 -27.04
CA GLY A 316 -11.08 9.22 -27.73
C GLY A 316 -11.03 10.75 -27.75
N GLU A 317 -11.92 11.44 -27.05
CA GLU A 317 -11.88 12.89 -26.87
C GLU A 317 -10.81 13.26 -25.83
N GLN A 318 -10.06 14.31 -26.08
CA GLN A 318 -9.14 14.86 -25.10
C GLN A 318 -9.92 15.65 -24.06
N ILE A 319 -9.90 15.17 -22.82
CA ILE A 319 -10.46 15.88 -21.66
C ILE A 319 -9.42 16.92 -21.21
N ASP A 320 -9.81 18.17 -21.23
CA ASP A 320 -9.03 19.27 -20.70
C ASP A 320 -9.38 19.47 -19.22
N LEU A 321 -8.53 18.94 -18.34
CA LEU A 321 -8.75 19.01 -16.88
C LEU A 321 -8.75 20.45 -16.35
N GLU A 322 -8.12 21.41 -17.04
CA GLU A 322 -8.13 22.82 -16.67
C GLU A 322 -9.51 23.45 -16.93
N ALA A 323 -10.20 22.99 -17.99
CA ALA A 323 -11.52 23.49 -18.36
C ALA A 323 -12.70 22.82 -17.65
N MET A 324 -12.47 21.66 -16.99
CA MET A 324 -13.51 20.94 -16.26
C MET A 324 -13.89 21.63 -14.94
N SER A 325 -15.15 21.55 -14.55
CA SER A 325 -15.59 21.90 -13.19
C SER A 325 -15.13 20.85 -12.18
N ASP A 326 -15.15 21.21 -10.90
CA ASP A 326 -14.72 20.31 -9.80
C ASP A 326 -15.60 19.07 -9.67
N GLU A 327 -16.90 19.21 -9.97
CA GLU A 327 -17.87 18.14 -9.95
C GLU A 327 -17.65 17.11 -11.08
N GLU A 328 -17.10 17.57 -12.21
CA GLU A 328 -16.88 16.75 -13.41
C GLU A 328 -15.55 15.95 -13.35
N LEU A 329 -14.65 16.26 -12.41
CA LEU A 329 -13.37 15.55 -12.32
C LEU A 329 -13.58 14.05 -12.10
N PRO A 330 -13.05 13.19 -12.99
CA PRO A 330 -13.20 11.73 -12.88
C PRO A 330 -12.47 11.16 -11.65
N GLN A 331 -13.05 10.13 -11.05
CA GLN A 331 -12.50 9.49 -9.85
C GLN A 331 -11.07 8.95 -10.06
N GLU A 332 -10.79 8.37 -11.23
CA GLU A 332 -9.47 7.88 -11.60
C GLU A 332 -8.41 8.99 -11.65
N VAL A 333 -8.79 10.21 -11.98
CA VAL A 333 -7.90 11.38 -11.94
C VAL A 333 -7.66 11.84 -10.51
N LEU A 334 -8.70 11.82 -9.67
CA LEU A 334 -8.61 12.22 -8.27
C LEU A 334 -7.67 11.31 -7.46
N VAL A 335 -7.59 10.01 -7.79
CA VAL A 335 -6.73 9.05 -7.08
C VAL A 335 -5.41 8.76 -7.80
N GLN A 336 -5.13 9.42 -8.92
CA GLN A 336 -3.93 9.20 -9.70
C GLN A 336 -2.64 9.48 -8.89
N GLY A 337 -1.59 8.69 -9.17
CA GLY A 337 -0.26 8.87 -8.60
C GLY A 337 0.21 7.66 -7.78
N VAL A 338 1.25 7.89 -7.00
CA VAL A 338 1.81 6.92 -6.07
C VAL A 338 1.49 7.38 -4.64
N TRP A 339 0.82 6.53 -3.90
CA TRP A 339 0.45 6.75 -2.52
C TRP A 339 1.37 5.93 -1.63
N THR A 340 2.18 6.60 -0.83
CA THR A 340 3.13 5.93 0.06
C THR A 340 2.66 6.05 1.50
N ILE A 341 2.47 4.90 2.14
CA ILE A 341 2.03 4.85 3.54
C ILE A 341 3.17 4.27 4.35
N PHE A 342 3.79 5.15 5.13
CA PHE A 342 4.94 4.81 5.98
C PHE A 342 4.63 3.59 6.87
N PRO A 343 5.58 2.69 7.10
CA PRO A 343 6.94 2.69 6.58
C PRO A 343 7.11 1.90 5.28
N HIS A 344 6.07 1.23 4.74
CA HIS A 344 6.31 0.10 3.89
C HIS A 344 5.30 -0.11 2.74
N ILE A 345 4.32 0.75 2.59
CA ILE A 345 3.30 0.61 1.54
C ILE A 345 3.49 1.63 0.44
N SER A 346 3.40 1.15 -0.79
CA SER A 346 3.19 1.97 -1.98
C SER A 346 1.98 1.45 -2.75
N ILE A 347 1.06 2.35 -3.10
CA ILE A 347 -0.08 2.08 -3.96
C ILE A 347 0.09 2.88 -5.24
N ALA A 348 0.22 2.19 -6.36
CA ALA A 348 0.23 2.80 -7.69
C ALA A 348 -1.09 2.46 -8.39
N SER A 349 -1.88 3.49 -8.70
CA SER A 349 -3.15 3.35 -9.42
C SER A 349 -2.95 3.51 -10.90
N PHE A 350 -3.75 2.79 -11.67
CA PHE A 350 -3.78 2.89 -13.13
C PHE A 350 -5.16 2.53 -13.65
N TYR A 351 -5.43 2.94 -14.88
CA TYR A 351 -6.63 2.59 -15.62
C TYR A 351 -6.22 1.77 -16.84
N GLY A 352 -6.81 0.63 -17.03
CA GLY A 352 -6.48 -0.26 -18.13
C GLY A 352 -7.53 -1.33 -18.36
N GLY A 353 -7.77 -1.70 -19.62
CA GLY A 353 -8.78 -2.69 -19.97
C GLY A 353 -10.21 -2.27 -19.64
N GLY A 354 -10.49 -0.96 -19.60
CA GLY A 354 -11.80 -0.40 -19.31
C GLY A 354 -12.19 -0.39 -17.84
N GLN A 355 -11.23 -0.50 -16.91
CA GLN A 355 -11.48 -0.48 -15.48
C GLN A 355 -10.29 0.04 -14.68
N ARG A 356 -10.55 0.40 -13.42
CA ARG A 356 -9.51 0.78 -12.48
C ARG A 356 -8.75 -0.45 -11.96
N GLY A 357 -7.45 -0.30 -11.79
CA GLY A 357 -6.56 -1.27 -11.16
C GLY A 357 -5.56 -0.57 -10.24
N ALA A 358 -5.03 -1.31 -9.27
CA ALA A 358 -3.97 -0.82 -8.41
C ALA A 358 -2.97 -1.92 -8.06
N MET A 359 -1.70 -1.52 -7.99
CA MET A 359 -0.65 -2.33 -7.40
C MET A 359 -0.39 -1.84 -5.98
N ILE A 360 -0.71 -2.68 -5.01
CA ILE A 360 -0.36 -2.44 -3.61
C ILE A 360 0.94 -3.20 -3.33
N SER A 361 2.02 -2.46 -3.12
CA SER A 361 3.34 -3.00 -2.81
C SER A 361 3.58 -2.90 -1.29
N GLN A 362 3.76 -4.05 -0.65
CA GLN A 362 4.01 -4.20 0.78
C GLN A 362 5.46 -4.63 0.98
N LEU A 363 6.31 -3.71 1.41
CA LEU A 363 7.75 -3.89 1.52
C LEU A 363 8.16 -4.11 2.98
N PHE A 364 8.96 -5.15 3.23
CA PHE A 364 9.52 -5.44 4.55
C PHE A 364 11.03 -5.62 4.49
N PRO A 365 11.76 -5.28 5.58
CA PRO A 365 13.17 -5.59 5.71
C PRO A 365 13.41 -7.10 5.64
N GLY A 366 14.52 -7.49 5.01
CA GLY A 366 14.95 -8.87 4.87
C GLY A 366 15.70 -9.40 6.09
N ALA A 367 16.50 -10.45 5.87
CA ALA A 367 17.32 -11.05 6.90
C ALA A 367 18.55 -10.21 7.24
N THR A 368 19.10 -9.50 6.27
CA THR A 368 20.28 -8.64 6.40
C THR A 368 19.99 -7.22 5.98
N VAL A 369 20.85 -6.28 6.35
CA VAL A 369 20.71 -4.86 6.02
C VAL A 369 20.62 -4.61 4.50
N GLY A 370 21.20 -5.48 3.68
CA GLY A 370 21.20 -5.36 2.22
C GLY A 370 19.98 -5.96 1.52
N GLU A 371 19.01 -6.48 2.27
CA GLU A 371 17.90 -7.23 1.73
C GLU A 371 16.54 -6.69 2.18
N SER A 372 15.58 -6.83 1.29
CA SER A 372 14.15 -6.63 1.57
C SER A 372 13.33 -7.61 0.76
N TYR A 373 12.06 -7.72 1.08
CA TYR A 373 11.08 -8.40 0.22
C TYR A 373 9.82 -7.54 0.08
N THR A 374 9.25 -7.56 -1.11
CA THR A 374 8.03 -6.82 -1.42
C THR A 374 6.98 -7.77 -1.94
N THR A 375 5.87 -7.87 -1.23
CA THR A 375 4.67 -8.53 -1.74
C THR A 375 3.85 -7.52 -2.51
N GLN A 376 3.59 -7.81 -3.78
CA GLN A 376 2.76 -7.01 -4.65
C GLN A 376 1.40 -7.67 -4.80
N PHE A 377 0.34 -6.93 -4.47
CA PHE A 377 -1.06 -7.31 -4.68
C PHE A 377 -1.59 -6.53 -5.86
N TYR A 378 -1.98 -7.23 -6.93
CA TYR A 378 -2.70 -6.62 -8.03
C TYR A 378 -4.19 -6.75 -7.78
N VAL A 379 -4.81 -5.62 -7.41
CA VAL A 379 -6.24 -5.53 -7.17
C VAL A 379 -6.93 -4.81 -8.32
N MET A 380 -8.14 -5.25 -8.65
CA MET A 380 -8.93 -4.71 -9.75
C MET A 380 -10.36 -4.45 -9.29
N GLU A 381 -10.97 -3.40 -9.82
CA GLU A 381 -12.36 -3.02 -9.53
C GLU A 381 -13.33 -4.16 -9.85
N ASN A 382 -13.13 -4.84 -10.97
CA ASN A 382 -13.92 -6.01 -11.36
C ASN A 382 -13.01 -7.18 -11.74
N GLN A 383 -13.50 -8.41 -11.57
CA GLN A 383 -12.82 -9.57 -12.12
C GLN A 383 -12.83 -9.53 -13.65
N PRO A 384 -11.71 -9.84 -14.32
CA PRO A 384 -11.71 -10.00 -15.77
C PRO A 384 -12.56 -11.20 -16.18
N GLU A 385 -13.52 -10.98 -17.08
CA GLU A 385 -14.52 -12.00 -17.49
C GLU A 385 -14.14 -12.72 -18.78
N THR A 386 -13.39 -12.07 -19.68
CA THR A 386 -13.00 -12.66 -20.97
C THR A 386 -11.53 -13.08 -20.98
N PRO A 387 -11.15 -14.07 -21.82
CA PRO A 387 -9.75 -14.46 -21.97
C PRO A 387 -8.83 -13.29 -22.34
N GLU A 388 -9.31 -12.33 -23.12
CA GLU A 388 -8.56 -11.15 -23.53
C GLU A 388 -8.33 -10.20 -22.35
N GLN A 389 -9.34 -10.00 -21.48
CA GLN A 389 -9.21 -9.21 -20.27
C GLN A 389 -8.25 -9.87 -19.27
N VAL A 390 -8.34 -11.20 -19.12
CA VAL A 390 -7.42 -11.97 -18.26
C VAL A 390 -5.99 -11.82 -18.76
N GLN A 391 -5.78 -11.93 -20.08
CA GLN A 391 -4.44 -11.77 -20.66
C GLN A 391 -3.91 -10.36 -20.46
N ALA A 392 -4.72 -9.32 -20.67
CA ALA A 392 -4.33 -7.94 -20.46
C ALA A 392 -3.95 -7.66 -19.00
N ALA A 393 -4.69 -8.24 -18.03
CA ALA A 393 -4.35 -8.13 -16.61
C ALA A 393 -3.02 -8.84 -16.27
N HIS A 394 -2.76 -10.02 -16.85
CA HIS A 394 -1.46 -10.69 -16.70
C HIS A 394 -0.32 -9.88 -17.32
N ASP A 395 -0.53 -9.32 -18.52
CA ASP A 395 0.49 -8.52 -19.20
C ASP A 395 0.84 -7.26 -18.38
N GLN A 396 -0.17 -6.59 -17.83
CA GLN A 396 0.02 -5.44 -16.93
C GLN A 396 0.78 -5.84 -15.66
N PHE A 397 0.39 -6.95 -15.04
CA PHE A 397 1.05 -7.44 -13.84
C PHE A 397 2.52 -7.78 -14.11
N ASN A 398 2.81 -8.50 -15.20
CA ASN A 398 4.17 -8.85 -15.60
C ASN A 398 5.01 -7.62 -15.98
N PHE A 399 4.41 -6.63 -16.64
CA PHE A 399 5.08 -5.38 -16.96
C PHE A 399 5.55 -4.66 -15.69
N LEU A 400 4.70 -4.55 -14.67
CA LEU A 400 5.06 -3.93 -13.40
C LEU A 400 6.14 -4.73 -12.64
N GLU A 401 6.21 -6.06 -12.85
CA GLU A 401 7.32 -6.86 -12.31
C GLU A 401 8.65 -6.46 -12.93
N ILE A 402 8.70 -6.34 -14.25
CA ILE A 402 9.93 -5.97 -14.99
C ILE A 402 10.42 -4.61 -14.51
N VAL A 403 9.53 -3.63 -14.40
CA VAL A 403 9.84 -2.28 -13.93
C VAL A 403 10.49 -2.34 -12.54
N VAL A 404 9.81 -2.94 -11.57
CA VAL A 404 10.28 -2.93 -10.17
C VAL A 404 11.51 -3.84 -9.99
N ARG A 405 11.47 -5.07 -10.51
CA ARG A 405 12.55 -6.05 -10.28
C ARG A 405 13.82 -5.72 -11.06
N ASP A 406 13.68 -5.46 -12.38
CA ASP A 406 14.82 -5.42 -13.30
C ASP A 406 15.39 -4.00 -13.46
N GLU A 407 14.60 -2.97 -13.18
CA GLU A 407 15.04 -1.58 -13.25
C GLU A 407 15.29 -1.03 -11.84
N ASP A 408 14.27 -0.84 -10.98
CA ASP A 408 14.41 -0.23 -9.66
C ASP A 408 15.26 -1.07 -8.71
N TYR A 409 14.85 -2.31 -8.43
CA TYR A 409 15.53 -3.13 -7.44
C TYR A 409 16.91 -3.60 -7.89
N ALA A 410 17.09 -3.84 -9.19
CA ALA A 410 18.41 -4.12 -9.73
C ALA A 410 19.37 -2.92 -9.57
N THR A 411 18.85 -1.69 -9.73
CA THR A 411 19.62 -0.47 -9.47
C THR A 411 19.90 -0.30 -7.98
N GLY A 412 18.91 -0.46 -7.11
CA GLY A 412 19.07 -0.39 -5.66
C GLY A 412 20.06 -1.40 -5.10
N LYS A 413 20.11 -2.64 -5.64
CA LYS A 413 21.11 -3.64 -5.27
C LYS A 413 22.55 -3.20 -5.62
N ARG A 414 22.73 -2.60 -6.80
CA ARG A 414 24.04 -2.03 -7.20
C ARG A 414 24.43 -0.84 -6.33
N GLN A 415 23.48 0.04 -5.98
CA GLN A 415 23.70 1.16 -5.06
C GLN A 415 24.14 0.65 -3.68
N HIS A 416 23.41 -0.30 -3.09
CA HIS A 416 23.76 -0.88 -1.80
C HIS A 416 25.17 -1.49 -1.81
N GLN A 417 25.49 -2.29 -2.84
CA GLN A 417 26.83 -2.87 -3.00
C GLN A 417 27.93 -1.80 -3.07
N ALA A 418 27.69 -0.69 -3.75
CA ALA A 418 28.65 0.41 -3.84
C ALA A 418 28.82 1.14 -2.49
N LEU A 419 27.71 1.40 -1.77
CA LEU A 419 27.71 2.04 -0.44
C LEU A 419 28.45 1.21 0.60
N GLN A 420 28.38 -0.13 0.53
CA GLN A 420 29.14 -1.04 1.41
C GLN A 420 30.66 -0.86 1.32
N SER A 421 31.18 -0.21 0.29
CA SER A 421 32.62 0.14 0.20
C SER A 421 33.06 1.11 1.32
N GLY A 422 32.13 1.85 1.94
CA GLY A 422 32.39 2.84 2.98
C GLY A 422 33.10 4.11 2.49
N LEU A 423 33.32 4.25 1.18
CA LEU A 423 34.03 5.40 0.58
C LEU A 423 33.10 6.61 0.39
N MET A 424 31.82 6.39 0.18
CA MET A 424 30.80 7.43 0.13
C MET A 424 30.30 7.71 1.54
N LYS A 425 30.31 8.98 1.96
CA LYS A 425 29.92 9.36 3.32
C LYS A 425 28.43 9.62 3.46
N ASP A 426 27.85 10.26 2.44
CA ASP A 426 26.48 10.72 2.46
C ASP A 426 25.80 10.39 1.14
N VAL A 427 24.50 10.03 1.21
CA VAL A 427 23.56 10.02 0.10
C VAL A 427 22.87 11.38 0.06
N LEU A 428 22.61 11.91 -1.14
CA LEU A 428 22.02 13.24 -1.31
C LEU A 428 20.59 13.13 -1.80
N PHE A 429 19.70 13.90 -1.19
CA PHE A 429 18.36 14.17 -1.69
C PHE A 429 18.26 15.61 -2.14
N GLY A 430 18.01 15.84 -3.40
CA GLY A 430 17.85 17.15 -4.02
C GLY A 430 16.57 17.85 -3.57
N ARG A 431 16.46 19.14 -3.90
CA ARG A 431 15.23 19.91 -3.63
C ARG A 431 14.01 19.36 -4.36
N ASN A 432 14.21 18.69 -5.49
CA ASN A 432 13.19 18.00 -6.29
C ASN A 432 12.84 16.60 -5.77
N GLU A 433 13.49 16.11 -4.72
CA GLU A 433 13.29 14.81 -4.08
C GLU A 433 12.69 14.97 -2.68
N LYS A 434 11.74 15.90 -2.52
CA LYS A 434 11.08 16.25 -1.25
C LYS A 434 10.50 15.03 -0.54
N GLY A 435 9.94 14.06 -1.29
CA GLY A 435 9.37 12.84 -0.72
C GLY A 435 10.38 12.00 0.06
N GLY A 436 11.58 11.81 -0.50
CA GLY A 436 12.67 11.13 0.20
C GLY A 436 13.14 11.89 1.44
N GLN A 437 13.24 13.24 1.35
CA GLN A 437 13.61 14.07 2.51
C GLN A 437 12.61 13.92 3.67
N VAL A 438 11.29 13.97 3.38
CA VAL A 438 10.23 13.79 4.38
C VAL A 438 10.31 12.39 5.00
N PHE A 439 10.47 11.36 4.19
CA PHE A 439 10.58 9.98 4.65
C PHE A 439 11.77 9.77 5.61
N HIS A 440 12.97 10.20 5.24
CA HIS A 440 14.15 10.04 6.09
C HIS A 440 14.07 10.87 7.38
N GLY A 441 13.46 12.06 7.32
CA GLY A 441 13.17 12.86 8.51
C GLY A 441 12.24 12.12 9.49
N TRP A 442 11.22 11.43 8.98
CA TRP A 442 10.34 10.61 9.81
C TRP A 442 11.02 9.34 10.33
N VAL A 443 11.85 8.67 9.54
CA VAL A 443 12.66 7.53 10.01
C VAL A 443 13.50 7.93 11.22
N GLU A 444 14.26 9.04 11.11
CA GLU A 444 15.10 9.56 12.20
C GLU A 444 14.27 9.90 13.45
N ARG A 445 13.16 10.64 13.26
CA ARG A 445 12.27 11.05 14.36
C ARG A 445 11.68 9.85 15.10
N LEU A 446 11.16 8.85 14.36
CA LEU A 446 10.44 7.72 14.92
C LEU A 446 11.36 6.68 15.55
N VAL A 447 12.56 6.48 15.03
CA VAL A 447 13.57 5.59 15.62
C VAL A 447 14.01 6.10 16.99
N ASN A 448 14.07 7.42 17.18
CA ASN A 448 14.52 8.07 18.43
C ASN A 448 13.38 8.39 19.41
N ALA A 449 12.12 8.26 19.01
CA ALA A 449 10.96 8.59 19.83
C ALA A 449 10.70 7.57 20.94
N SER A 450 10.27 8.02 22.13
CA SER A 450 9.64 7.18 23.14
C SER A 450 8.21 6.81 22.74
N ASP A 451 7.57 5.85 23.44
CA ASP A 451 6.17 5.48 23.16
C ASP A 451 5.20 6.63 23.49
N ASP A 452 5.48 7.41 24.53
CA ASP A 452 4.67 8.58 24.87
C ASP A 452 4.83 9.70 23.82
N ASP A 453 6.05 9.88 23.25
CA ASP A 453 6.28 10.82 22.14
C ASP A 453 5.50 10.42 20.88
N LEU A 454 5.42 9.12 20.56
CA LEU A 454 4.66 8.65 19.40
C LEU A 454 3.19 9.08 19.46
N VAL A 455 2.54 8.83 20.60
CA VAL A 455 1.13 9.23 20.80
C VAL A 455 0.99 10.76 20.64
N ALA A 456 1.93 11.53 21.20
CA ALA A 456 1.89 12.99 21.12
C ALA A 456 2.12 13.51 19.68
N PHE A 457 3.02 12.89 18.91
CA PHE A 457 3.29 13.26 17.53
C PHE A 457 2.06 13.10 16.67
N PHE A 458 1.48 11.91 16.65
CA PHE A 458 0.34 11.62 15.78
C PHE A 458 -0.94 12.35 16.20
N ALA A 459 -1.17 12.59 17.49
CA ALA A 459 -2.24 13.45 17.94
C ALA A 459 -2.06 14.94 17.54
N ALA A 460 -0.83 15.41 17.31
CA ALA A 460 -0.55 16.74 16.81
C ALA A 460 -0.76 16.84 15.29
N GLU A 461 -0.31 15.84 14.53
CA GLU A 461 -0.49 15.79 13.08
C GLU A 461 -1.98 15.74 12.68
N GLN A 462 -2.81 14.97 13.39
CA GLN A 462 -4.26 14.97 13.17
C GLN A 462 -4.92 16.35 13.37
N ARG A 463 -4.43 17.15 14.32
CA ARG A 463 -4.96 18.50 14.54
C ARG A 463 -4.60 19.44 13.40
N GLN A 464 -3.42 19.28 12.77
CA GLN A 464 -3.02 20.09 11.62
C GLN A 464 -3.79 19.72 10.35
N ALA A 465 -4.13 18.44 10.18
CA ALA A 465 -4.94 18.00 9.05
C ALA A 465 -6.43 18.44 9.16
N ALA A 466 -6.89 18.77 10.37
CA ALA A 466 -8.27 19.22 10.61
C ALA A 466 -8.44 20.77 10.58
N GLU A 467 -7.33 21.53 10.54
CA GLU A 467 -7.30 23.01 10.38
C GLU A 467 -7.08 23.40 8.91
#